data_22ac6e4fcf320f0d77920dd874e97a2d
#
_entry.id   22ac6e4fcf320f0d77920dd874e97a2d
#
_cell.length_a   1.000
_cell.length_b   1.000
_cell.length_c   1.000
_cell.angle_alpha   90.00
_cell.angle_beta   90.00
_cell.angle_gamma   90.00
#
_symmetry.space_group_name_H-M   'P 1'
#
loop_
_entity.id
_entity.type
_entity.pdbx_description
1 polymer ?
#
loop_
_entity_poly.entity_id
_entity_poly.type
_entity_poly.pdbx_seq_one_letter_code
_entity_poly.pdbx_strand_id
1 'polypeptide(L)'
;MSKNEWIHAEAQKPLDGETVLGICWGRRKWDGCILTGAYEFVEWSEAEGWALPEFEYEPVEVRWWQPLPAAPWERSEEDAAD
;
A
#
# COMPACT_ATOMS: atom_id res chain seq x y z
N MET A 1 -17.18 12.07 1.05
CA MET A 1 -16.76 11.84 0.89
C MET A 1 -15.68 11.55 1.15
N SER A 2 -15.36 10.78 1.42
CA SER A 2 -14.34 10.57 1.83
C SER A 2 -13.52 9.88 1.02
N LYS A 3 -12.86 10.38 0.10
CA LYS A 3 -11.99 9.72 -0.67
C LYS A 3 -10.85 9.24 0.08
N ASN A 4 -10.52 9.72 1.25
CA ASN A 4 -9.34 9.30 2.00
C ASN A 4 -9.69 8.42 3.16
N GLU A 5 -10.82 7.77 3.06
CA GLU A 5 -11.23 6.92 4.14
C GLU A 5 -10.39 5.66 4.19
N TRP A 6 -9.96 5.28 5.38
CA TRP A 6 -9.16 4.07 5.56
C TRP A 6 -10.03 2.84 5.55
N ILE A 7 -9.54 1.79 4.92
CA ILE A 7 -10.24 0.52 4.84
C ILE A 7 -9.56 -0.46 5.77
N HIS A 8 -10.33 -1.14 6.60
CA HIS A 8 -9.77 -2.13 7.51
C HIS A 8 -9.33 -3.34 6.70
N ALA A 9 -8.08 -3.74 6.91
CA ALA A 9 -7.50 -4.79 6.07
C ALA A 9 -8.21 -6.12 6.21
N GLU A 10 -8.83 -6.36 7.36
CA GLU A 10 -9.56 -7.59 7.51
C GLU A 10 -10.92 -7.56 6.85
N ALA A 11 -11.45 -6.38 6.62
CA ALA A 11 -12.75 -6.27 5.97
C ALA A 11 -12.63 -6.38 4.46
N GLN A 12 -11.54 -5.89 3.91
CA GLN A 12 -11.39 -5.88 2.47
C GLN A 12 -9.91 -5.82 2.13
N LYS A 13 -9.52 -6.54 1.10
CA LYS A 13 -8.15 -6.53 0.62
C LYS A 13 -8.09 -5.87 -0.75
N PRO A 14 -6.93 -5.30 -1.11
CA PRO A 14 -6.77 -4.80 -2.46
C PRO A 14 -6.77 -5.94 -3.46
N LEU A 15 -6.70 -5.60 -4.73
CA LEU A 15 -6.56 -6.60 -5.75
C LEU A 15 -5.17 -7.23 -5.66
N ASP A 16 -5.08 -8.48 -6.10
CA ASP A 16 -3.81 -9.20 -6.08
C ASP A 16 -2.77 -8.42 -6.87
N GLY A 17 -1.66 -8.10 -6.24
CA GLY A 17 -0.59 -7.36 -6.87
C GLY A 17 -0.75 -5.85 -6.83
N GLU A 18 -1.79 -5.37 -6.18
CA GLU A 18 -2.03 -3.94 -6.15
C GLU A 18 -1.20 -3.26 -5.07
N THR A 19 -0.61 -2.11 -5.40
CA THR A 19 0.13 -1.32 -4.43
C THR A 19 -0.77 -0.22 -3.88
N VAL A 20 -0.82 -0.10 -2.57
CA VAL A 20 -1.69 0.87 -1.90
C VAL A 20 -0.91 1.51 -0.77
N LEU A 21 -1.50 2.53 -0.16
CA LEU A 21 -0.91 3.14 1.03
C LEU A 21 -1.45 2.40 2.25
N GLY A 22 -0.55 1.91 3.09
CA GLY A 22 -0.97 1.15 4.25
C GLY A 22 -0.38 1.69 5.54
N ILE A 23 -0.98 1.31 6.66
CA ILE A 23 -0.42 1.60 7.98
C ILE A 23 0.12 0.29 8.49
N CYS A 24 1.43 0.25 8.71
CA CYS A 24 2.16 -0.99 8.90
C CYS A 24 2.72 -1.14 10.30
N TRP A 25 2.79 -2.39 10.74
CA TRP A 25 3.45 -2.77 11.98
C TRP A 25 4.45 -3.87 11.67
N GLY A 26 5.52 -3.92 12.44
CA GLY A 26 6.49 -4.98 12.28
C GLY A 26 7.90 -4.45 12.38
N ARG A 27 8.87 -5.29 12.02
CA ARG A 27 10.27 -4.90 12.02
C ARG A 27 10.80 -5.03 10.60
N ARG A 28 11.36 -3.95 10.09
CA ARG A 28 11.99 -4.01 8.77
C ARG A 28 13.32 -4.75 8.92
N LYS A 29 13.52 -5.73 8.08
CA LYS A 29 14.69 -6.56 8.23
C LYS A 29 15.96 -5.88 7.78
N TRP A 30 15.86 -5.06 6.76
CA TRP A 30 17.08 -4.51 6.18
C TRP A 30 17.77 -3.50 7.12
N ASP A 31 17.02 -2.84 7.99
CA ASP A 31 17.63 -1.90 8.92
C ASP A 31 17.20 -2.13 10.35
N GLY A 32 16.36 -3.10 10.60
CA GLY A 32 15.89 -3.41 11.96
C GLY A 32 14.93 -2.40 12.54
N CYS A 33 14.45 -1.47 11.75
CA CYS A 33 13.56 -0.43 12.25
C CYS A 33 12.21 -1.02 12.65
N ILE A 34 11.72 -0.64 13.82
CA ILE A 34 10.43 -1.09 14.29
C ILE A 34 9.36 -0.17 13.74
N LEU A 35 8.36 -0.75 13.10
CA LEU A 35 7.25 0.00 12.55
C LEU A 35 6.06 -0.12 13.49
N THR A 36 5.53 1.00 13.94
CA THR A 36 4.36 1.00 14.80
C THR A 36 3.38 2.02 14.26
N GLY A 37 2.63 1.62 13.27
CA GLY A 37 1.68 2.52 12.63
C GLY A 37 2.33 3.41 11.60
N ALA A 38 3.32 2.90 10.87
CA ALA A 38 4.02 3.70 9.88
C ALA A 38 3.27 3.69 8.57
N TYR A 39 3.28 4.82 7.88
CA TYR A 39 2.67 4.92 6.56
C TYR A 39 3.68 4.44 5.53
N GLU A 40 3.30 3.44 4.75
CA GLU A 40 4.21 2.87 3.75
C GLU A 40 3.41 2.47 2.53
N PHE A 41 4.09 2.47 1.39
CA PHE A 41 3.51 1.87 0.21
C PHE A 41 3.64 0.36 0.37
N VAL A 42 2.53 -0.34 0.27
CA VAL A 42 2.52 -1.79 0.47
C VAL A 42 1.84 -2.44 -0.71
N GLU A 43 2.20 -3.68 -0.96
CA GLU A 43 1.60 -4.46 -2.03
C GLU A 43 0.89 -5.65 -1.42
N TRP A 44 -0.30 -5.93 -1.90
CA TRP A 44 -1.05 -7.08 -1.46
C TRP A 44 -0.88 -8.23 -2.45
N SER A 45 -0.62 -9.41 -1.95
CA SER A 45 -0.54 -10.60 -2.76
C SER A 45 -1.36 -11.68 -2.09
N GLU A 46 -2.24 -12.32 -2.84
CA GLU A 46 -3.03 -13.39 -2.26
C GLU A 46 -2.17 -14.56 -1.85
N ALA A 47 -1.04 -14.74 -2.50
CA ALA A 47 -0.18 -15.85 -2.18
C ALA A 47 0.72 -15.56 -0.99
N GLU A 48 1.18 -14.32 -0.85
CA GLU A 48 2.19 -14.02 0.15
C GLU A 48 1.78 -12.99 1.18
N GLY A 49 0.67 -12.31 0.97
CA GLY A 49 0.19 -11.34 1.94
C GLY A 49 0.75 -9.96 1.67
N TRP A 50 0.87 -9.16 2.73
CA TRP A 50 1.33 -7.79 2.62
C TRP A 50 2.85 -7.73 2.60
N ALA A 51 3.39 -6.86 1.78
CA ALA A 51 4.83 -6.71 1.69
C ALA A 51 5.20 -5.28 1.32
N LEU A 52 6.43 -4.90 1.63
CA LEU A 52 6.97 -3.62 1.25
C LEU A 52 7.74 -3.81 -0.05
N PRO A 53 7.18 -3.39 -1.18
CA PRO A 53 7.86 -3.66 -2.45
C PRO A 53 9.17 -2.91 -2.61
N GLU A 54 9.28 -1.74 -1.99
CA GLU A 54 10.51 -0.98 -2.10
C GLU A 54 11.66 -1.63 -1.36
N PHE A 55 11.38 -2.60 -0.50
CA PHE A 55 12.42 -3.27 0.25
C PHE A 55 12.42 -4.75 -0.09
N GLU A 56 12.28 -5.03 -1.39
CA GLU A 56 12.38 -6.41 -1.89
C GLU A 56 11.29 -7.29 -1.31
N TYR A 57 10.11 -6.73 -1.18
CA TYR A 57 8.94 -7.50 -0.73
C TYR A 57 9.11 -8.03 0.69
N GLU A 58 9.60 -7.16 1.54
CA GLU A 58 9.74 -7.53 2.94
C GLU A 58 8.36 -7.60 3.59
N PRO A 59 8.02 -8.70 4.28
CA PRO A 59 6.68 -8.85 4.87
C PRO A 59 6.45 -7.89 6.01
N VAL A 60 5.22 -7.39 6.09
CA VAL A 60 4.80 -6.51 7.17
C VAL A 60 3.37 -6.82 7.52
N GLU A 61 2.90 -6.31 8.65
CA GLU A 61 1.50 -6.41 9.03
C GLU A 61 0.83 -5.10 8.70
N VAL A 62 -0.28 -5.16 7.95
CA VAL A 62 -1.05 -3.97 7.58
C VAL A 62 -2.43 -4.12 8.18
N ARG A 63 -2.88 -3.10 8.91
CA ARG A 63 -4.21 -3.14 9.50
C ARG A 63 -5.18 -2.21 8.79
N TRP A 64 -4.67 -1.14 8.17
CA TRP A 64 -5.49 -0.18 7.45
C TRP A 64 -4.81 0.16 6.15
N TRP A 65 -5.60 0.40 5.12
CA TRP A 65 -5.04 0.78 3.83
C TRP A 65 -6.02 1.66 3.08
N GLN A 66 -5.54 2.34 2.07
CA GLN A 66 -6.42 3.05 1.15
C GLN A 66 -5.76 3.06 -0.22
N PRO A 67 -6.59 3.14 -1.27
CA PRO A 67 -6.03 3.13 -2.62
C PRO A 67 -5.20 4.37 -2.86
N LEU A 68 -4.19 4.24 -3.69
CA LEU A 68 -3.41 5.38 -4.11
C LEU A 68 -4.19 6.16 -5.16
N PRO A 69 -4.10 7.47 -5.15
CA PRO A 69 -4.71 8.25 -6.22
C PRO A 69 -3.95 8.00 -7.51
N ALA A 70 -4.65 8.06 -8.62
CA ALA A 70 -4.01 7.90 -9.91
C ALA A 70 -3.08 9.08 -10.12
N ALA A 71 -1.92 8.80 -10.69
CA ALA A 71 -1.00 9.87 -11.02
C ALA A 71 -1.62 10.72 -12.12
N PRO A 72 -1.34 12.01 -12.13
CA PRO A 72 -1.96 12.86 -13.15
C PRO A 72 -1.69 12.39 -14.56
N TRP A 73 -0.50 11.88 -14.82
CA TRP A 73 -0.19 11.44 -16.17
C TRP A 73 -0.89 10.13 -16.50
N GLU A 74 -1.29 9.37 -15.52
CA GLU A 74 -1.95 8.11 -15.80
C GLU A 74 -3.41 8.29 -16.11
N ARG A 75 -4.08 9.16 -15.39
CA ARG A 75 -5.50 9.23 -15.57
C ARG A 75 -5.91 10.27 -16.58
N SER A 76 -4.95 10.99 -17.10
CA SER A 76 -5.29 12.04 -18.01
C SER A 76 -4.47 11.98 -19.22
N GLU A 77 -4.55 10.87 -19.91
CA GLU A 77 -3.80 10.77 -21.10
C GLU A 77 -4.19 11.83 -22.07
N GLU A 78 -5.44 12.17 -22.12
CA GLU A 78 -5.88 13.20 -22.99
C GLU A 78 -5.30 14.52 -22.55
N ASP A 79 -5.12 14.72 -21.26
CA ASP A 79 -4.50 15.92 -20.79
C ASP A 79 -3.04 15.92 -21.14
N ALA A 80 -2.41 14.78 -21.06
CA ALA A 80 -1.03 14.71 -21.37
C ALA A 80 -0.78 15.02 -22.83
N ALA A 81 -1.74 14.77 -23.65
CA ALA A 81 -1.60 15.06 -25.05
C ALA A 81 -1.66 16.54 -25.34
N ASP A 82 -2.09 17.28 -24.41
CA ASP A 82 -2.15 18.72 -24.64
C ASP A 82 -0.77 19.37 -24.63
#